data_07d17cfff61dd2cb546bda12eefe5d20
#
_entry.id   07d17cfff61dd2cb546bda12eefe5d20
#
_cell.length_a   1.000
_cell.length_b   1.000
_cell.length_c   1.000
_cell.angle_alpha   90.00
_cell.angle_beta   90.00
_cell.angle_gamma   90.00
#
_symmetry.space_group_name_H-M   'P 1'
#
loop_
_entity.id
_entity.type
_entity.pdbx_description
1 polymer ?
#
loop_
_entity_poly.entity_id
_entity_poly.type
_entity_poly.pdbx_seq_one_letter_code
_entity_poly.pdbx_strand_id
1 'polypeptide(L)'
;MDFLKEMSVEESTLWKKWEEFNKDPQFFMDRADVIDRLERTIWQPTDIYNKEQTISEINSIKPIVEPVEQGNAKANEDWILTRRLIHSMEFTANPGRNVKFYVKDKSSGKVLGLICLGSDVTSLGVRDELIGWSKENKFKDGKLNHTAIGTTICCVQPLGFNMLGGKLVAQMVTSKVVRDTWKKLYGQTLVGISTTALYGIHSMYNGIPVWKTLGESAGKIALKPDDSVYKPWLEWMKDERADDYKKIIPCGIVDKGVTNLININNND
;
A
#
# COMPACT_ATOMS: atom_id res chain seq x y z
N MET A 1 -6.24 5.16 30.51
CA MET A 1 -6.39 3.76 30.04
C MET A 1 -7.83 3.35 29.76
N ASP A 2 -8.82 3.91 30.42
CA ASP A 2 -10.24 3.56 30.16
C ASP A 2 -10.69 3.90 28.73
N PHE A 3 -10.18 4.98 28.21
CA PHE A 3 -10.37 5.43 26.82
C PHE A 3 -10.03 4.36 25.76
N LEU A 4 -8.95 3.60 25.94
CA LEU A 4 -8.51 2.59 24.97
C LEU A 4 -9.38 1.31 24.95
N LYS A 5 -10.21 1.12 25.99
CA LYS A 5 -11.12 -0.04 26.09
C LYS A 5 -12.31 0.05 25.15
N GLU A 6 -12.71 1.26 24.81
CA GLU A 6 -13.92 1.55 24.04
C GLU A 6 -13.63 1.88 22.55
N MET A 7 -12.34 1.93 22.18
CA MET A 7 -11.97 2.28 20.82
C MET A 7 -12.35 1.18 19.83
N SER A 8 -13.02 1.57 18.77
CA SER A 8 -13.22 0.74 17.59
C SER A 8 -11.88 0.49 16.86
N VAL A 9 -11.86 -0.46 15.95
CA VAL A 9 -10.67 -0.74 15.12
C VAL A 9 -10.26 0.49 14.28
N GLU A 10 -11.25 1.24 13.81
CA GLU A 10 -11.03 2.47 13.04
C GLU A 10 -10.42 3.57 13.90
N GLU A 11 -10.94 3.79 15.10
CA GLU A 11 -10.41 4.75 16.07
C GLU A 11 -9.00 4.38 16.51
N SER A 12 -8.74 3.10 16.78
CA SER A 12 -7.39 2.61 17.10
C SER A 12 -6.41 2.86 15.96
N THR A 13 -6.85 2.71 14.71
CA THR A 13 -6.04 3.01 13.52
C THR A 13 -5.75 4.50 13.39
N LEU A 14 -6.76 5.35 13.63
CA LEU A 14 -6.60 6.80 13.62
C LEU A 14 -5.67 7.26 14.76
N TRP A 15 -5.84 6.68 15.95
CA TRP A 15 -4.96 6.96 17.08
C TRP A 15 -3.50 6.61 16.78
N LYS A 16 -3.25 5.44 16.20
CA LYS A 16 -1.91 5.03 15.81
C LYS A 16 -1.29 5.99 14.79
N LYS A 17 -2.06 6.43 13.80
CA LYS A 17 -1.60 7.44 12.84
C LYS A 17 -1.29 8.77 13.50
N TRP A 18 -2.11 9.19 14.47
CA TRP A 18 -1.88 10.41 15.23
C TRP A 18 -0.62 10.29 16.09
N GLU A 19 -0.38 9.13 16.74
CA GLU A 19 0.86 8.87 17.47
C GLU A 19 2.09 8.89 16.54
N GLU A 20 2.01 8.26 15.38
CA GLU A 20 3.09 8.26 14.38
C GLU A 20 3.37 9.67 13.88
N PHE A 21 2.34 10.45 13.61
CA PHE A 21 2.46 11.86 13.26
C PHE A 21 3.13 12.67 14.36
N ASN A 22 2.80 12.46 15.62
CA ASN A 22 3.40 13.19 16.76
C ASN A 22 4.80 12.68 17.10
N LYS A 23 5.16 11.45 16.77
CA LYS A 23 6.52 10.93 17.00
C LYS A 23 7.57 11.55 16.08
N ASP A 24 7.15 12.06 14.93
CA ASP A 24 8.10 12.63 13.97
C ASP A 24 7.69 14.00 13.39
N PRO A 25 7.19 14.94 14.23
CA PRO A 25 6.89 16.28 13.74
C PRO A 25 8.15 16.98 13.24
N GLN A 26 9.30 16.71 13.84
CA GLN A 26 10.59 17.26 13.44
C GLN A 26 10.99 16.81 12.04
N PHE A 27 10.70 15.57 11.68
CA PHE A 27 10.95 15.05 10.32
C PHE A 27 10.26 15.88 9.23
N PHE A 28 9.00 16.28 9.46
CA PHE A 28 8.27 17.12 8.52
C PHE A 28 8.72 18.57 8.58
N MET A 29 9.03 19.10 9.76
CA MET A 29 9.51 20.47 9.93
C MET A 29 10.88 20.69 9.26
N ASP A 30 11.80 19.75 9.41
CA ASP A 30 13.12 19.82 8.79
C ASP A 30 13.09 19.70 7.25
N ARG A 31 11.95 19.32 6.68
CA ARG A 31 11.74 19.10 5.25
C ARG A 31 10.58 19.90 4.66
N ALA A 32 10.16 20.93 5.35
CA ALA A 32 8.97 21.71 4.95
C ALA A 32 9.07 22.23 3.51
N ASP A 33 10.23 22.75 3.12
CA ASP A 33 10.50 23.24 1.76
C ASP A 33 10.41 22.13 0.71
N VAL A 34 10.91 20.94 1.03
CA VAL A 34 10.83 19.76 0.15
C VAL A 34 9.39 19.28 0.04
N ILE A 35 8.66 19.25 1.14
CA ILE A 35 7.25 18.84 1.18
C ILE A 35 6.40 19.82 0.37
N ASP A 36 6.53 21.12 0.58
CA ASP A 36 5.85 22.15 -0.20
C ASP A 36 6.12 22.01 -1.70
N ARG A 37 7.37 21.72 -2.06
CA ARG A 37 7.75 21.46 -3.45
C ARG A 37 7.03 20.23 -4.00
N LEU A 38 6.99 19.14 -3.25
CA LEU A 38 6.36 17.88 -3.67
C LEU A 38 4.83 18.02 -3.76
N GLU A 39 4.19 18.70 -2.80
CA GLU A 39 2.75 18.96 -2.84
C GLU A 39 2.35 19.70 -4.11
N ARG A 40 3.15 20.69 -4.53
CA ARG A 40 2.93 21.40 -5.81
C ARG A 40 3.06 20.50 -7.04
N THR A 41 3.70 19.34 -6.95
CA THR A 41 3.78 18.37 -8.04
C THR A 41 2.57 17.44 -8.11
N ILE A 42 1.77 17.35 -7.06
CA ILE A 42 0.57 16.50 -7.01
C ILE A 42 -0.54 17.12 -7.86
N TRP A 43 -1.23 16.29 -8.63
CA TRP A 43 -2.38 16.72 -9.39
C TRP A 43 -3.55 17.09 -8.46
N GLN A 44 -4.11 18.23 -8.72
CA GLN A 44 -5.31 18.72 -8.06
C GLN A 44 -6.19 19.42 -9.10
N PRO A 45 -7.53 19.33 -8.96
CA PRO A 45 -8.42 20.14 -9.80
C PRO A 45 -8.24 21.63 -9.47
N THR A 46 -8.39 22.47 -10.48
CA THR A 46 -8.28 23.93 -10.30
C THR A 46 -9.31 24.46 -9.31
N ASP A 47 -10.53 23.95 -9.39
CA ASP A 47 -11.61 24.24 -8.44
C ASP A 47 -12.42 22.98 -8.16
N ILE A 48 -12.20 22.37 -6.99
CA ILE A 48 -12.89 21.14 -6.59
C ILE A 48 -14.41 21.32 -6.41
N TYR A 49 -14.88 22.55 -6.20
CA TYR A 49 -16.29 22.86 -6.05
C TYR A 49 -16.97 23.09 -7.40
N ASN A 50 -16.20 23.31 -8.47
CA ASN A 50 -16.72 23.40 -9.84
C ASN A 50 -16.69 22.02 -10.50
N LYS A 51 -17.83 21.31 -10.41
CA LYS A 51 -17.97 19.95 -10.91
C LYS A 51 -17.71 19.85 -12.43
N GLU A 52 -18.21 20.78 -13.22
CA GLU A 52 -18.08 20.72 -14.68
C GLU A 52 -16.63 20.93 -15.10
N GLN A 53 -15.95 21.89 -14.50
CA GLN A 53 -14.53 22.14 -14.73
C GLN A 53 -13.69 20.93 -14.31
N THR A 54 -13.93 20.39 -13.10
CA THR A 54 -13.23 19.21 -12.60
C THR A 54 -13.39 18.01 -13.54
N ILE A 55 -14.60 17.74 -14.04
CA ILE A 55 -14.85 16.65 -15.02
C ILE A 55 -14.08 16.92 -16.32
N SER A 56 -14.07 18.14 -16.81
CA SER A 56 -13.31 18.51 -18.01
C SER A 56 -11.81 18.29 -17.82
N GLU A 57 -11.26 18.69 -16.68
CA GLU A 57 -9.85 18.49 -16.34
C GLU A 57 -9.50 17.01 -16.25
N ILE A 58 -10.34 16.19 -15.60
CA ILE A 58 -10.14 14.74 -15.51
C ILE A 58 -10.15 14.10 -16.89
N ASN A 59 -11.09 14.47 -17.76
CA ASN A 59 -11.19 13.95 -19.12
C ASN A 59 -10.00 14.36 -20.00
N SER A 60 -9.28 15.39 -19.64
CA SER A 60 -8.09 15.86 -20.34
C SER A 60 -6.80 15.12 -19.93
N ILE A 61 -6.81 14.38 -18.83
CA ILE A 61 -5.65 13.65 -18.30
C ILE A 61 -5.12 12.66 -19.34
N LYS A 62 -3.81 12.71 -19.57
CA LYS A 62 -3.07 11.76 -20.41
C LYS A 62 -2.05 11.00 -19.56
N PRO A 63 -2.45 9.89 -18.92
CA PRO A 63 -1.60 9.22 -17.95
C PRO A 63 -0.40 8.56 -18.62
N ILE A 64 0.77 8.76 -18.01
CA ILE A 64 2.03 8.10 -18.36
C ILE A 64 2.67 7.50 -17.12
N VAL A 65 3.51 6.49 -17.30
CA VAL A 65 4.30 5.89 -16.23
C VAL A 65 5.76 6.27 -16.41
N GLU A 66 6.37 6.81 -15.37
CA GLU A 66 7.79 7.13 -15.31
C GLU A 66 8.49 6.30 -14.25
N PRO A 67 9.54 5.53 -14.58
CA PRO A 67 10.32 4.83 -13.58
C PRO A 67 11.18 5.81 -12.78
N VAL A 68 11.29 5.56 -11.47
CA VAL A 68 12.30 6.22 -10.63
C VAL A 68 13.65 5.60 -10.92
N GLU A 69 14.63 6.43 -11.24
CA GLU A 69 15.97 5.98 -11.59
C GLU A 69 16.62 5.24 -10.42
N GLN A 70 17.07 4.02 -10.70
CA GLN A 70 17.77 3.20 -9.71
C GLN A 70 19.13 3.83 -9.37
N GLY A 71 19.47 3.83 -8.07
CA GLY A 71 20.72 4.46 -7.59
C GLY A 71 20.65 5.98 -7.42
N ASN A 72 19.61 6.65 -7.86
CA ASN A 72 19.40 8.08 -7.61
C ASN A 72 18.75 8.27 -6.23
N ALA A 73 19.58 8.56 -5.22
CA ALA A 73 19.14 8.70 -3.84
C ALA A 73 18.06 9.78 -3.67
N LYS A 74 18.24 10.94 -4.34
CA LYS A 74 17.28 12.06 -4.27
C LYS A 74 15.93 11.70 -4.89
N ALA A 75 15.94 11.10 -6.07
CA ALA A 75 14.69 10.68 -6.73
C ALA A 75 13.95 9.61 -5.90
N ASN A 76 14.71 8.71 -5.26
CA ASN A 76 14.15 7.72 -4.36
C ASN A 76 13.56 8.34 -3.09
N GLU A 77 14.23 9.31 -2.50
CA GLU A 77 13.74 10.07 -1.34
C GLU A 77 12.48 10.86 -1.69
N ASP A 78 12.48 11.60 -2.80
CA ASP A 78 11.33 12.36 -3.28
C ASP A 78 10.10 11.44 -3.49
N TRP A 79 10.31 10.24 -4.03
CA TRP A 79 9.22 9.26 -4.17
C TRP A 79 8.69 8.79 -2.82
N ILE A 80 9.56 8.50 -1.85
CA ILE A 80 9.18 8.05 -0.49
C ILE A 80 8.40 9.17 0.22
N LEU A 81 8.86 10.41 0.13
CA LEU A 81 8.19 11.56 0.73
C LEU A 81 6.82 11.79 0.06
N THR A 82 6.75 11.74 -1.27
CA THR A 82 5.47 11.84 -1.98
C THR A 82 4.50 10.74 -1.53
N ARG A 83 4.99 9.51 -1.34
CA ARG A 83 4.15 8.42 -0.82
C ARG A 83 3.64 8.71 0.59
N ARG A 84 4.47 9.27 1.48
CA ARG A 84 4.04 9.65 2.83
C ARG A 84 2.96 10.73 2.82
N LEU A 85 2.99 11.64 1.83
CA LEU A 85 1.95 12.67 1.66
C LEU A 85 0.60 12.10 1.20
N ILE A 86 0.61 11.08 0.34
CA ILE A 86 -0.62 10.61 -0.32
C ILE A 86 -1.17 9.29 0.21
N HIS A 87 -0.39 8.54 0.97
CA HIS A 87 -0.75 7.19 1.43
C HIS A 87 -0.71 7.08 2.94
N SER A 88 -1.78 6.58 3.52
CA SER A 88 -1.96 6.51 4.97
C SER A 88 -1.24 5.34 5.66
N MET A 89 -0.74 4.37 4.88
CA MET A 89 -0.02 3.22 5.46
C MET A 89 1.47 3.47 5.53
N GLU A 90 2.08 2.95 6.59
CA GLU A 90 3.53 2.95 6.73
C GLU A 90 4.21 2.30 5.52
N PHE A 91 5.35 2.85 5.11
CA PHE A 91 6.17 2.27 4.06
C PHE A 91 7.31 1.48 4.69
N THR A 92 7.24 0.18 4.52
CA THR A 92 8.34 -0.72 4.82
C THR A 92 8.97 -1.17 3.50
N ALA A 93 10.28 -1.01 3.38
CA ALA A 93 11.00 -1.50 2.22
C ALA A 93 10.99 -3.04 2.25
N ASN A 94 10.48 -3.66 1.21
CA ASN A 94 10.61 -5.11 1.07
C ASN A 94 12.05 -5.49 0.78
N PRO A 95 12.55 -6.58 1.36
CA PRO A 95 13.86 -7.12 1.00
C PRO A 95 13.84 -7.58 -0.48
N GLY A 96 14.96 -7.39 -1.17
CA GLY A 96 15.13 -7.84 -2.55
C GLY A 96 14.80 -6.75 -3.58
N ARG A 97 14.14 -7.15 -4.66
CA ARG A 97 13.81 -6.25 -5.76
C ARG A 97 12.81 -5.18 -5.32
N ASN A 98 13.02 -3.96 -5.80
CA ASN A 98 12.15 -2.85 -5.50
C ASN A 98 12.20 -1.83 -6.65
N VAL A 99 11.12 -1.69 -7.38
CA VAL A 99 11.03 -0.77 -8.53
C VAL A 99 9.89 0.20 -8.29
N LYS A 100 10.20 1.48 -8.32
CA LYS A 100 9.28 2.57 -8.08
C LYS A 100 8.94 3.32 -9.35
N PHE A 101 7.70 3.77 -9.45
CA PHE A 101 7.23 4.54 -10.60
C PHE A 101 6.32 5.66 -10.11
N TYR A 102 6.33 6.76 -10.85
CA TYR A 102 5.29 7.76 -10.83
C TYR A 102 4.28 7.48 -11.95
N VAL A 103 3.01 7.65 -11.66
CA VAL A 103 1.98 7.85 -12.67
C VAL A 103 1.74 9.35 -12.77
N LYS A 104 1.96 9.93 -13.95
CA LYS A 104 1.86 11.38 -14.16
C LYS A 104 0.90 11.70 -15.29
N ASP A 105 0.34 12.89 -15.26
CA ASP A 105 -0.30 13.44 -16.45
C ASP A 105 0.76 14.02 -17.38
N LYS A 106 0.77 13.55 -18.62
CA LYS A 106 1.74 13.97 -19.64
C LYS A 106 1.66 15.47 -19.94
N SER A 107 0.47 16.05 -19.85
CA SER A 107 0.22 17.42 -20.23
C SER A 107 0.72 18.42 -19.20
N SER A 108 0.47 18.16 -17.93
CA SER A 108 0.82 19.04 -16.81
C SER A 108 2.12 18.62 -16.08
N GLY A 109 2.58 17.38 -16.27
CA GLY A 109 3.68 16.79 -15.50
C GLY A 109 3.31 16.44 -14.06
N LYS A 110 2.06 16.67 -13.66
CA LYS A 110 1.59 16.44 -12.27
C LYS A 110 1.47 14.95 -11.96
N VAL A 111 1.76 14.61 -10.71
CA VAL A 111 1.65 13.25 -10.20
C VAL A 111 0.19 12.88 -9.97
N LEU A 112 -0.26 11.80 -10.59
CA LEU A 112 -1.58 11.19 -10.46
C LEU A 112 -1.58 10.06 -9.44
N GLY A 113 -0.45 9.41 -9.23
CA GLY A 113 -0.31 8.29 -8.32
C GLY A 113 1.08 7.68 -8.32
N LEU A 114 1.24 6.66 -7.48
CA LEU A 114 2.50 5.96 -7.26
C LEU A 114 2.33 4.45 -7.42
N ILE A 115 3.37 3.82 -7.96
CA ILE A 115 3.47 2.37 -8.07
C ILE A 115 4.82 1.94 -7.47
N CYS A 116 4.81 0.89 -6.67
CA CYS A 116 6.00 0.18 -6.24
C CYS A 116 5.79 -1.32 -6.40
N LEU A 117 6.69 -1.97 -7.12
CA LEU A 117 6.72 -3.42 -7.30
C LEU A 117 7.93 -4.00 -6.58
N GLY A 118 7.69 -4.99 -5.74
CA GLY A 118 8.72 -5.73 -5.00
C GLY A 118 8.90 -7.15 -5.50
N SER A 119 9.93 -7.84 -4.96
CA SER A 119 10.02 -9.31 -5.10
C SER A 119 8.74 -9.95 -4.61
N ASP A 120 8.20 -10.89 -5.38
CA ASP A 120 6.97 -11.56 -5.00
C ASP A 120 7.16 -12.41 -3.74
N VAL A 121 6.10 -12.55 -2.97
CA VAL A 121 6.13 -13.33 -1.72
C VAL A 121 6.32 -14.82 -2.03
N THR A 122 7.14 -15.47 -1.23
CA THR A 122 7.50 -16.89 -1.44
C THR A 122 6.32 -17.84 -1.19
N SER A 123 5.34 -17.43 -0.40
CA SER A 123 4.19 -18.26 -0.06
C SER A 123 2.90 -17.45 -0.16
N LEU A 124 2.18 -17.64 -1.26
CA LEU A 124 0.88 -17.05 -1.52
C LEU A 124 -0.02 -18.13 -2.14
N GLY A 125 -0.76 -18.83 -1.27
CA GLY A 125 -1.50 -20.05 -1.64
C GLY A 125 -2.44 -19.87 -2.83
N VAL A 126 -3.28 -18.83 -2.80
CA VAL A 126 -4.26 -18.54 -3.87
C VAL A 126 -3.62 -18.24 -5.23
N ARG A 127 -2.44 -17.58 -5.24
CA ARG A 127 -1.66 -17.38 -6.47
C ARG A 127 -1.05 -18.69 -6.94
N ASP A 128 -0.42 -19.44 -6.04
CA ASP A 128 0.27 -20.68 -6.35
C ASP A 128 -0.72 -21.70 -6.91
N GLU A 129 -1.92 -21.79 -6.36
CA GLU A 129 -3.01 -22.63 -6.84
C GLU A 129 -3.49 -22.21 -8.25
N LEU A 130 -3.72 -20.91 -8.46
CA LEU A 130 -4.13 -20.41 -9.79
C LEU A 130 -3.12 -20.74 -10.88
N ILE A 131 -1.81 -20.62 -10.59
CA ILE A 131 -0.73 -20.87 -11.55
C ILE A 131 -0.42 -22.38 -11.66
N GLY A 132 -0.85 -23.18 -10.70
CA GLY A 132 -0.49 -24.60 -10.59
C GLY A 132 0.94 -24.81 -10.09
N TRP A 133 1.42 -23.93 -9.21
CA TRP A 133 2.74 -24.04 -8.63
C TRP A 133 2.75 -24.92 -7.37
N SER A 134 3.59 -25.98 -7.40
CA SER A 134 4.00 -26.65 -6.16
C SER A 134 5.07 -25.85 -5.41
N LYS A 135 5.29 -26.21 -4.16
CA LYS A 135 6.31 -25.56 -3.31
C LYS A 135 7.72 -25.65 -3.92
N GLU A 136 8.05 -26.77 -4.55
CA GLU A 136 9.36 -26.98 -5.20
C GLU A 136 9.38 -26.32 -6.59
N ASN A 137 8.30 -26.47 -7.35
CA ASN A 137 8.25 -26.06 -8.75
C ASN A 137 8.39 -24.55 -8.95
N LYS A 138 7.82 -23.72 -8.04
CA LYS A 138 7.89 -22.27 -8.16
C LYS A 138 9.31 -21.69 -8.03
N PHE A 139 10.21 -22.38 -7.33
CA PHE A 139 11.61 -21.97 -7.21
C PHE A 139 12.48 -22.52 -8.33
N LYS A 140 12.03 -23.61 -8.97
CA LYS A 140 12.76 -24.21 -10.07
C LYS A 140 12.87 -23.24 -11.24
N ASP A 141 14.04 -23.13 -11.81
CA ASP A 141 14.32 -22.25 -12.96
C ASP A 141 14.00 -20.76 -12.71
N GLY A 142 13.93 -20.36 -11.44
CA GLY A 142 13.67 -18.96 -11.06
C GLY A 142 12.28 -18.46 -11.43
N LYS A 143 11.27 -19.33 -11.56
CA LYS A 143 9.90 -18.97 -11.99
C LYS A 143 9.29 -17.85 -11.17
N LEU A 144 9.48 -17.85 -9.85
CA LEU A 144 8.98 -16.81 -8.95
C LEU A 144 9.54 -15.42 -9.30
N ASN A 145 10.70 -15.34 -9.94
CA ASN A 145 11.30 -14.07 -10.35
C ASN A 145 10.59 -13.41 -11.55
N HIS A 146 9.67 -14.12 -12.19
CA HIS A 146 8.82 -13.60 -13.26
C HIS A 146 7.51 -12.99 -12.75
N THR A 147 7.29 -13.02 -11.44
CA THR A 147 6.18 -12.34 -10.78
C THR A 147 6.67 -11.28 -9.80
N ALA A 148 5.80 -10.36 -9.44
CA ALA A 148 6.07 -9.29 -8.50
C ALA A 148 4.88 -9.09 -7.56
N ILE A 149 5.13 -8.49 -6.39
CA ILE A 149 4.07 -7.97 -5.52
C ILE A 149 3.98 -6.45 -5.67
N GLY A 150 2.76 -5.95 -5.85
CA GLY A 150 2.45 -4.53 -5.76
C GLY A 150 2.39 -4.10 -4.30
N THR A 151 3.45 -3.47 -3.81
CA THR A 151 3.55 -3.00 -2.42
C THR A 151 2.99 -1.59 -2.23
N THR A 152 2.92 -0.83 -3.31
CA THR A 152 2.24 0.47 -3.35
C THR A 152 1.58 0.61 -4.72
N ILE A 153 0.28 0.77 -4.71
CA ILE A 153 -0.52 1.13 -5.88
C ILE A 153 -1.56 2.11 -5.34
N CYS A 154 -1.31 3.39 -5.48
CA CYS A 154 -2.18 4.41 -4.92
C CYS A 154 -2.24 5.65 -5.80
N CYS A 155 -3.38 6.30 -5.83
CA CYS A 155 -3.57 7.59 -6.49
C CYS A 155 -3.47 8.74 -5.47
N VAL A 156 -3.27 9.94 -5.99
CA VAL A 156 -3.37 11.16 -5.18
C VAL A 156 -4.80 11.35 -4.67
N GLN A 157 -4.95 11.89 -3.47
CA GLN A 157 -6.25 11.99 -2.79
C GLN A 157 -7.34 12.72 -3.61
N PRO A 158 -7.08 13.89 -4.21
CA PRO A 158 -8.12 14.56 -5.00
C PRO A 158 -8.65 13.69 -6.15
N LEU A 159 -7.78 12.95 -6.83
CA LEU A 159 -8.16 12.07 -7.93
C LEU A 159 -8.79 10.75 -7.43
N GLY A 160 -8.37 10.26 -6.25
CA GLY A 160 -8.87 9.03 -5.63
C GLY A 160 -10.29 9.17 -5.09
N PHE A 161 -10.63 10.35 -4.61
CA PHE A 161 -11.91 10.60 -3.96
C PHE A 161 -13.01 10.83 -5.00
N ASN A 162 -13.85 9.82 -5.20
CA ASN A 162 -15.01 9.83 -6.13
C ASN A 162 -14.68 9.97 -7.63
N MET A 163 -13.40 9.93 -8.03
CA MET A 163 -13.00 10.17 -9.44
C MET A 163 -12.33 8.96 -10.09
N LEU A 164 -12.41 7.77 -9.47
CA LEU A 164 -11.86 6.50 -9.97
C LEU A 164 -10.34 6.50 -10.21
N GLY A 165 -9.60 7.44 -9.64
CA GLY A 165 -8.15 7.53 -9.81
C GLY A 165 -7.38 6.28 -9.34
N GLY A 166 -7.89 5.58 -8.32
CA GLY A 166 -7.36 4.28 -7.91
C GLY A 166 -7.41 3.24 -9.03
N LYS A 167 -8.51 3.16 -9.78
CA LYS A 167 -8.62 2.28 -10.94
C LYS A 167 -7.68 2.66 -12.07
N LEU A 168 -7.50 3.95 -12.31
CA LEU A 168 -6.53 4.45 -13.29
C LEU A 168 -5.12 3.96 -12.94
N VAL A 169 -4.65 4.20 -11.71
CA VAL A 169 -3.32 3.77 -11.28
C VAL A 169 -3.18 2.25 -11.32
N ALA A 170 -4.20 1.49 -10.86
CA ALA A 170 -4.21 0.04 -10.92
C ALA A 170 -4.09 -0.49 -12.35
N GLN A 171 -4.70 0.18 -13.33
CA GLN A 171 -4.57 -0.17 -14.74
C GLN A 171 -3.16 0.15 -15.27
N MET A 172 -2.58 1.28 -14.88
CA MET A 172 -1.23 1.69 -15.34
C MET A 172 -0.12 0.77 -14.85
N VAL A 173 -0.34 -0.01 -13.80
CA VAL A 173 0.61 -1.03 -13.31
C VAL A 173 0.93 -2.07 -14.38
N THR A 174 -0.02 -2.38 -15.26
CA THR A 174 0.14 -3.40 -16.33
C THR A 174 0.75 -2.83 -17.63
N SER A 175 1.15 -1.56 -17.61
CA SER A 175 1.69 -0.87 -18.78
C SER A 175 2.98 -1.51 -19.31
N LYS A 176 3.26 -1.28 -20.60
CA LYS A 176 4.50 -1.73 -21.23
C LYS A 176 5.73 -1.18 -20.52
N VAL A 177 5.69 0.08 -20.07
CA VAL A 177 6.82 0.73 -19.36
C VAL A 177 7.21 -0.05 -18.10
N VAL A 178 6.23 -0.48 -17.31
CA VAL A 178 6.48 -1.28 -16.09
C VAL A 178 7.18 -2.60 -16.44
N ARG A 179 6.68 -3.32 -17.44
CA ARG A 179 7.26 -4.60 -17.88
C ARG A 179 8.67 -4.44 -18.47
N ASP A 180 8.88 -3.44 -19.30
CA ASP A 180 10.17 -3.17 -19.93
C ASP A 180 11.21 -2.75 -18.88
N THR A 181 10.82 -1.92 -17.90
CA THR A 181 11.70 -1.51 -16.80
C THR A 181 12.10 -2.71 -15.95
N TRP A 182 11.15 -3.58 -15.59
CA TRP A 182 11.46 -4.80 -14.86
C TRP A 182 12.44 -5.70 -15.62
N LYS A 183 12.18 -5.92 -16.90
CA LYS A 183 13.05 -6.72 -17.76
C LYS A 183 14.46 -6.11 -17.91
N LYS A 184 14.54 -4.78 -18.06
CA LYS A 184 15.81 -4.05 -18.13
C LYS A 184 16.65 -4.20 -16.87
N LEU A 185 16.01 -4.13 -15.69
CA LEU A 185 16.70 -4.18 -14.41
C LEU A 185 17.11 -5.60 -13.99
N TYR A 186 16.28 -6.58 -14.28
CA TYR A 186 16.46 -7.93 -13.73
C TYR A 186 16.62 -9.04 -14.76
N GLY A 187 16.50 -8.74 -16.03
CA GLY A 187 16.61 -9.73 -17.11
C GLY A 187 15.40 -10.64 -17.27
N GLN A 188 14.44 -10.64 -16.33
CA GLN A 188 13.26 -11.47 -16.38
C GLN A 188 12.05 -10.74 -16.95
N THR A 189 11.22 -11.47 -17.70
CA THR A 189 9.94 -10.96 -18.17
C THR A 189 8.93 -10.99 -17.02
N LEU A 190 8.35 -9.86 -16.67
CA LEU A 190 7.27 -9.79 -15.69
C LEU A 190 5.96 -10.31 -16.31
N VAL A 191 5.47 -11.45 -15.82
CA VAL A 191 4.27 -12.12 -16.36
C VAL A 191 3.05 -11.98 -15.46
N GLY A 192 3.25 -11.67 -14.16
CA GLY A 192 2.17 -11.50 -13.21
C GLY A 192 2.54 -10.55 -12.09
N ILE A 193 1.53 -9.84 -11.59
CA ILE A 193 1.65 -8.97 -10.43
C ILE A 193 0.53 -9.34 -9.47
N SER A 194 0.89 -9.69 -8.25
CA SER A 194 -0.07 -9.90 -7.15
C SER A 194 -0.12 -8.67 -6.26
N THR A 195 -1.25 -8.46 -5.61
CA THR A 195 -1.43 -7.41 -4.61
C THR A 195 -2.45 -7.85 -3.57
N THR A 196 -2.49 -7.17 -2.45
CA THR A 196 -3.46 -7.40 -1.39
C THR A 196 -4.31 -6.15 -1.18
N ALA A 197 -5.62 -6.34 -1.08
CA ALA A 197 -6.55 -5.26 -0.76
C ALA A 197 -6.86 -5.27 0.74
N LEU A 198 -6.85 -4.08 1.35
CA LEU A 198 -7.17 -3.93 2.77
C LEU A 198 -8.68 -4.00 3.07
N TYR A 199 -9.49 -3.60 2.10
CA TYR A 199 -10.93 -3.42 2.27
C TYR A 199 -11.76 -4.59 1.74
N GLY A 200 -11.19 -5.79 1.68
CA GLY A 200 -11.89 -7.00 1.31
C GLY A 200 -12.46 -6.94 -0.12
N ILE A 201 -13.76 -7.19 -0.24
CA ILE A 201 -14.46 -7.23 -1.53
C ILE A 201 -14.57 -5.87 -2.23
N HIS A 202 -14.36 -4.77 -1.52
CA HIS A 202 -14.42 -3.42 -2.09
C HIS A 202 -13.01 -2.95 -2.48
N SER A 203 -12.59 -3.30 -3.67
CA SER A 203 -11.24 -3.03 -4.15
C SER A 203 -11.26 -2.13 -5.38
N MET A 204 -10.24 -1.28 -5.51
CA MET A 204 -10.04 -0.47 -6.71
C MET A 204 -9.74 -1.32 -7.95
N TYR A 205 -9.36 -2.59 -7.77
CA TYR A 205 -9.06 -3.53 -8.86
C TYR A 205 -10.29 -4.12 -9.50
N ASN A 206 -11.44 -4.12 -8.80
CA ASN A 206 -12.68 -4.72 -9.27
C ASN A 206 -13.19 -4.06 -10.56
N GLY A 207 -13.57 -4.88 -11.54
CA GLY A 207 -14.07 -4.43 -12.84
C GLY A 207 -12.98 -3.93 -13.80
N ILE A 208 -11.70 -4.11 -13.48
CA ILE A 208 -10.60 -3.91 -14.42
C ILE A 208 -10.27 -5.27 -15.07
N PRO A 209 -10.41 -5.42 -16.40
CA PRO A 209 -10.32 -6.74 -17.05
C PRO A 209 -9.00 -7.49 -16.85
N VAL A 210 -7.90 -6.76 -16.61
CA VAL A 210 -6.56 -7.33 -16.43
C VAL A 210 -6.31 -7.84 -15.01
N TRP A 211 -7.17 -7.49 -14.05
CA TRP A 211 -7.07 -7.96 -12.67
C TRP A 211 -8.09 -9.07 -12.41
N LYS A 212 -7.64 -10.10 -11.71
CA LYS A 212 -8.46 -11.26 -11.35
C LYS A 212 -8.45 -11.46 -9.85
N THR A 213 -9.64 -11.59 -9.27
CA THR A 213 -9.81 -11.97 -7.87
C THR A 213 -9.28 -13.39 -7.64
N LEU A 214 -8.39 -13.55 -6.67
CA LEU A 214 -7.83 -14.86 -6.32
C LEU A 214 -8.46 -15.48 -5.08
N GLY A 215 -9.08 -14.65 -4.24
CA GLY A 215 -9.65 -15.08 -2.96
C GLY A 215 -8.90 -14.50 -1.75
N GLU A 216 -9.16 -15.06 -0.57
CA GLU A 216 -8.59 -14.60 0.69
C GLU A 216 -7.19 -15.16 0.92
N SER A 217 -6.26 -14.29 1.33
CA SER A 217 -4.95 -14.74 1.79
C SER A 217 -4.98 -15.10 3.28
N ALA A 218 -4.09 -15.98 3.70
CA ALA A 218 -3.84 -16.24 5.12
C ALA A 218 -3.06 -15.12 5.82
N GLY A 219 -2.67 -14.08 5.08
CA GLY A 219 -1.98 -12.91 5.62
C GLY A 219 -2.87 -12.11 6.56
N LYS A 220 -2.27 -11.60 7.61
CA LYS A 220 -2.97 -10.85 8.66
C LYS A 220 -2.18 -9.57 8.95
N ILE A 221 -2.88 -8.45 9.10
CA ILE A 221 -2.28 -7.23 9.63
C ILE A 221 -2.63 -7.16 11.12
N ALA A 222 -1.59 -7.09 11.94
CA ALA A 222 -1.75 -6.80 13.36
C ALA A 222 -1.74 -5.27 13.53
N LEU A 223 -2.85 -4.75 14.02
CA LEU A 223 -2.94 -3.38 14.49
C LEU A 223 -2.84 -3.43 16.01
N LYS A 224 -1.77 -2.89 16.56
CA LYS A 224 -1.62 -2.73 18.00
C LYS A 224 -1.15 -1.31 18.33
N PRO A 225 -1.55 -0.76 19.48
CA PRO A 225 -0.94 0.46 20.00
C PRO A 225 0.56 0.27 20.23
N ASP A 226 1.28 1.37 20.42
CA ASP A 226 2.67 1.32 20.86
C ASP A 226 2.83 0.45 22.12
N ASP A 227 3.97 -0.20 22.25
CA ASP A 227 4.24 -1.12 23.37
C ASP A 227 4.11 -0.46 24.74
N SER A 228 4.36 0.83 24.85
CA SER A 228 4.18 1.60 26.09
C SER A 228 2.71 1.69 26.55
N VAL A 229 1.79 1.63 25.62
CA VAL A 229 0.34 1.63 25.87
C VAL A 229 -0.19 0.20 25.92
N TYR A 230 0.27 -0.61 24.97
CA TYR A 230 -0.22 -1.96 24.78
C TYR A 230 0.10 -2.91 25.93
N LYS A 231 1.35 -2.92 26.43
CA LYS A 231 1.76 -3.82 27.51
C LYS A 231 1.01 -3.59 28.83
N PRO A 232 0.91 -2.34 29.34
CA PRO A 232 0.11 -2.07 30.53
C PRO A 232 -1.38 -2.44 30.36
N TRP A 233 -1.96 -2.22 29.16
CA TRP A 233 -3.34 -2.62 28.88
C TRP A 233 -3.51 -4.13 28.89
N LEU A 234 -2.54 -4.88 28.38
CA LEU A 234 -2.53 -6.33 28.37
C LEU A 234 -2.46 -6.92 29.78
N GLU A 235 -1.61 -6.35 30.64
CA GLU A 235 -1.50 -6.73 32.06
C GLU A 235 -2.81 -6.44 32.79
N TRP A 236 -3.35 -5.25 32.59
CA TRP A 236 -4.66 -4.92 33.14
C TRP A 236 -5.77 -5.89 32.70
N MET A 237 -5.80 -6.27 31.41
CA MET A 237 -6.77 -7.27 30.92
C MET A 237 -6.61 -8.63 31.58
N LYS A 238 -5.38 -9.05 31.83
CA LYS A 238 -5.09 -10.32 32.50
C LYS A 238 -5.64 -10.32 33.94
N ASP A 239 -5.49 -9.21 34.63
CA ASP A 239 -5.84 -9.09 36.03
C ASP A 239 -7.36 -8.83 36.23
N GLU A 240 -7.91 -7.87 35.47
CA GLU A 240 -9.29 -7.41 35.69
C GLU A 240 -10.32 -8.06 34.76
N ARG A 241 -9.91 -8.63 33.63
CA ARG A 241 -10.77 -9.22 32.60
C ARG A 241 -10.21 -10.56 32.07
N ALA A 242 -9.79 -11.45 32.98
CA ALA A 242 -9.13 -12.71 32.66
C ALA A 242 -9.88 -13.60 31.65
N ASP A 243 -11.21 -13.65 31.72
CA ASP A 243 -12.01 -14.46 30.79
C ASP A 243 -12.09 -13.86 29.39
N ASP A 244 -12.14 -12.54 29.26
CA ASP A 244 -12.10 -11.87 27.96
C ASP A 244 -10.69 -11.94 27.38
N TYR A 245 -9.66 -11.80 28.22
CA TYR A 245 -8.29 -12.01 27.82
C TYR A 245 -8.08 -13.38 27.16
N LYS A 246 -8.57 -14.45 27.80
CA LYS A 246 -8.46 -15.82 27.26
C LYS A 246 -9.23 -16.02 25.95
N LYS A 247 -10.31 -15.29 25.72
CA LYS A 247 -11.09 -15.35 24.48
C LYS A 247 -10.42 -14.59 23.34
N ILE A 248 -9.84 -13.42 23.64
CA ILE A 248 -9.27 -12.51 22.64
C ILE A 248 -7.84 -12.92 22.28
N ILE A 249 -7.08 -13.45 23.24
CA ILE A 249 -5.70 -13.86 23.06
C ILE A 249 -5.62 -15.38 23.19
N PRO A 250 -5.67 -16.13 22.07
CA PRO A 250 -5.49 -17.57 22.08
C PRO A 250 -4.15 -17.97 22.70
N CYS A 251 -4.18 -18.99 23.51
CA CYS A 251 -3.00 -19.56 24.17
C CYS A 251 -1.89 -19.83 23.12
N GLY A 252 -0.71 -19.23 23.27
CA GLY A 252 0.44 -19.36 22.38
C GLY A 252 0.71 -18.21 21.44
N ILE A 253 -0.16 -17.18 21.38
CA ILE A 253 0.07 -15.95 20.61
C ILE A 253 0.53 -14.79 21.53
N VAL A 254 0.66 -15.04 22.80
CA VAL A 254 0.98 -14.04 23.83
C VAL A 254 2.29 -13.31 23.56
N ASP A 255 3.26 -13.98 22.95
CA ASP A 255 4.55 -13.38 22.60
C ASP A 255 4.53 -12.60 21.27
N LYS A 256 3.45 -12.69 20.49
CA LYS A 256 3.33 -12.07 19.15
C LYS A 256 2.40 -10.87 19.07
N GLY A 257 1.83 -10.45 20.16
CA GLY A 257 0.93 -9.29 20.24
C GLY A 257 -0.54 -9.60 19.96
N VAL A 258 -1.44 -8.80 20.53
CA VAL A 258 -2.86 -8.84 20.22
C VAL A 258 -3.05 -8.46 18.77
N THR A 259 -3.61 -9.37 18.07
CA THR A 259 -3.95 -9.20 16.67
C THR A 259 -5.45 -8.96 16.58
N ASN A 260 -5.85 -7.73 16.36
CA ASN A 260 -7.07 -7.52 15.61
C ASN A 260 -6.72 -7.89 14.17
N LEU A 261 -7.13 -9.10 13.79
CA LEU A 261 -6.76 -9.70 12.53
C LEU A 261 -7.68 -9.15 11.46
N ILE A 262 -7.19 -8.24 10.68
CA ILE A 262 -7.81 -7.93 9.40
C ILE A 262 -7.30 -8.99 8.44
N ASN A 263 -8.17 -9.85 7.96
CA ASN A 263 -7.87 -10.71 6.83
C ASN A 263 -7.56 -9.80 5.65
N ILE A 264 -6.35 -9.93 5.11
CA ILE A 264 -6.00 -9.26 3.87
C ILE A 264 -6.47 -10.18 2.77
N ASN A 265 -7.49 -9.77 2.06
CA ASN A 265 -7.94 -10.47 0.88
C ASN A 265 -6.97 -10.15 -0.25
N ASN A 266 -6.50 -11.16 -0.94
CA ASN A 266 -5.92 -11.01 -2.26
C ASN A 266 -7.09 -10.80 -3.24
N ASN A 267 -7.59 -9.62 -3.24
CA ASN A 267 -8.54 -9.26 -4.25
C ASN A 267 -7.84 -8.33 -5.19
N ASP A 268 -7.38 -8.92 -6.34
CA ASP A 268 -7.88 -8.44 -7.57
C ASP A 268 -7.20 -7.24 -8.13
#